data_fe31a8cc1679349939f7de3fe0abab79
#
_entry.id   fe31a8cc1679349939f7de3fe0abab79
#
_cell.length_a   1.000
_cell.length_b   1.000
_cell.length_c   1.000
_cell.angle_alpha   90.00
_cell.angle_beta   90.00
_cell.angle_gamma   90.00
#
_symmetry.space_group_name_H-M   'P 1'
#
loop_
_entity.id
_entity.type
_entity.pdbx_description
1 polymer ?
#
loop_
_entity_poly.entity_id
_entity_poly.type
_entity_poly.pdbx_seq_one_letter_code
_entity_poly.pdbx_strand_id
1 'polypeptide(L)'
;DKIMSNLPKNIWILKLTSPLFNKIKSISIIKFIIEKIFNFSVKRTFPEVQSIKPLKNIYFSQPDVENKVILLADTFNINFEIQNLIYTIKVLNKFNFKAIIPNFDNSQLSRPICCGRTYISYGQLDKANQELNRFVNYIIENNYNKLPVIGIEPSCLLTFNDEFKTMKNILNKDQIKNQFYLLEEFILHQIELGNKVPTNTFNQKVLVHGHCHQKSQNKFTLLLQLLKKLNINYKPIETSCCGMAGSFGYDTEYYEYSKKMAHLSLIPTIKNEIMEDDIVIANGVSCRQQIFDFSNQKAKHVSELLFKIFEKI
;
A
#
# COMPACT_ATOMS: atom_id res chain seq x y z
N ASP A 1 17.52 -11.01 -6.44
CA ASP A 1 16.62 -11.64 -5.46
C ASP A 1 16.96 -11.34 -4.00
N LYS A 2 18.23 -11.49 -3.58
CA LYS A 2 18.65 -11.19 -2.20
C LYS A 2 18.46 -9.72 -1.81
N ILE A 3 18.54 -8.80 -2.76
CA ILE A 3 18.41 -7.36 -2.53
C ILE A 3 16.95 -6.99 -2.29
N MET A 4 16.05 -7.43 -3.17
CA MET A 4 14.63 -7.12 -3.05
C MET A 4 14.00 -7.79 -1.83
N SER A 5 14.35 -9.04 -1.54
CA SER A 5 13.84 -9.71 -0.33
C SER A 5 14.27 -8.99 0.96
N ASN A 6 15.48 -8.42 1.00
CA ASN A 6 16.00 -7.68 2.15
C ASN A 6 15.73 -6.16 2.10
N LEU A 7 14.98 -5.67 1.12
CA LEU A 7 14.65 -4.23 1.01
C LEU A 7 14.12 -3.64 2.32
N PRO A 8 13.18 -4.27 3.04
CA PRO A 8 12.68 -3.71 4.30
C PRO A 8 13.75 -3.53 5.37
N LYS A 9 14.77 -4.39 5.36
CA LYS A 9 15.91 -4.31 6.30
C LYS A 9 16.93 -3.26 5.89
N ASN A 10 17.16 -3.09 4.59
CA ASN A 10 18.24 -2.27 4.02
C ASN A 10 17.77 -0.91 3.48
N ILE A 11 16.50 -0.58 3.60
CA ILE A 11 15.92 0.66 3.08
C ILE A 11 16.60 1.93 3.64
N TRP A 12 17.22 1.84 4.81
CA TRP A 12 17.97 2.94 5.43
C TRP A 12 19.13 3.41 4.54
N ILE A 13 19.76 2.51 3.77
CA ILE A 13 20.84 2.84 2.83
C ILE A 13 20.27 3.75 1.73
N LEU A 14 19.13 3.37 1.14
CA LEU A 14 18.45 4.20 0.14
C LEU A 14 18.02 5.55 0.71
N LYS A 15 17.63 5.62 1.98
CA LYS A 15 17.30 6.89 2.65
C LYS A 15 18.49 7.82 2.79
N LEU A 16 19.63 7.30 3.21
CA LEU A 16 20.86 8.09 3.33
C LEU A 16 21.33 8.63 1.97
N THR A 17 21.20 7.83 0.92
CA THR A 17 21.63 8.19 -0.44
C THR A 17 20.53 8.88 -1.27
N SER A 18 19.32 9.02 -0.72
CA SER A 18 18.14 9.47 -1.47
C SER A 18 18.29 10.83 -2.18
N PRO A 19 18.94 11.86 -1.63
CA PRO A 19 19.09 13.13 -2.34
C PRO A 19 19.90 12.98 -3.64
N LEU A 20 20.92 12.12 -3.62
CA LEU A 20 21.72 11.82 -4.80
C LEU A 20 21.00 10.82 -5.72
N PHE A 21 20.50 9.72 -5.16
CA PHE A 21 19.80 8.68 -5.92
C PHE A 21 18.62 9.25 -6.72
N ASN A 22 17.78 10.08 -6.11
CA ASN A 22 16.61 10.68 -6.79
C ASN A 22 17.02 11.56 -7.99
N LYS A 23 18.19 12.19 -7.94
CA LYS A 23 18.71 13.01 -9.06
C LYS A 23 19.30 12.17 -10.19
N ILE A 24 19.99 11.09 -9.85
CA ILE A 24 20.77 10.32 -10.85
C ILE A 24 20.06 9.08 -11.39
N LYS A 25 19.00 8.58 -10.74
CA LYS A 25 18.28 7.35 -11.11
C LYS A 25 17.75 7.32 -12.54
N SER A 26 17.54 8.49 -13.15
CA SER A 26 17.05 8.63 -14.53
C SER A 26 18.16 8.70 -15.57
N ILE A 27 19.43 8.84 -15.17
CA ILE A 27 20.57 8.93 -16.07
C ILE A 27 20.82 7.57 -16.71
N SER A 28 20.96 7.52 -18.04
CA SER A 28 21.05 6.26 -18.80
C SER A 28 22.20 5.38 -18.35
N ILE A 29 23.38 5.94 -18.06
CA ILE A 29 24.52 5.16 -17.58
C ILE A 29 24.28 4.55 -16.19
N ILE A 30 23.58 5.28 -15.31
CA ILE A 30 23.21 4.76 -13.98
C ILE A 30 22.18 3.64 -14.09
N LYS A 31 21.19 3.79 -14.95
CA LYS A 31 20.21 2.73 -15.26
C LYS A 31 20.91 1.48 -15.78
N PHE A 32 21.88 1.63 -16.69
CA PHE A 32 22.67 0.51 -17.21
C PHE A 32 23.46 -0.18 -16.09
N ILE A 33 24.10 0.57 -15.20
CA ILE A 33 24.82 0.01 -14.04
C ILE A 33 23.85 -0.75 -13.11
N ILE A 34 22.69 -0.16 -12.82
CA ILE A 34 21.64 -0.81 -12.01
C ILE A 34 21.19 -2.12 -12.67
N GLU A 35 20.97 -2.13 -13.98
CA GLU A 35 20.60 -3.35 -14.70
C GLU A 35 21.69 -4.44 -14.61
N LYS A 36 22.95 -4.08 -14.79
CA LYS A 36 24.08 -5.03 -14.71
C LYS A 36 24.31 -5.60 -13.31
N ILE A 37 24.12 -4.79 -12.27
CA ILE A 37 24.39 -5.20 -10.88
C ILE A 37 23.18 -5.87 -10.25
N PHE A 38 21.97 -5.35 -10.51
CA PHE A 38 20.75 -5.74 -9.81
C PHE A 38 19.75 -6.51 -10.67
N ASN A 39 20.04 -6.68 -11.96
CA ASN A 39 19.15 -7.28 -12.95
C ASN A 39 17.81 -6.54 -13.10
N PHE A 40 17.79 -5.24 -12.85
CA PHE A 40 16.59 -4.41 -12.99
C PHE A 40 16.54 -3.74 -14.35
N SER A 41 15.46 -3.95 -15.08
CA SER A 41 15.30 -3.44 -16.44
C SER A 41 15.40 -1.91 -16.51
N VAL A 42 16.29 -1.42 -17.37
CA VAL A 42 16.42 0.03 -17.69
C VAL A 42 15.14 0.66 -18.23
N LYS A 43 14.22 -0.17 -18.74
CA LYS A 43 12.93 0.26 -19.28
C LYS A 43 11.92 0.65 -18.18
N ARG A 44 12.23 0.36 -16.90
CA ARG A 44 11.40 0.71 -15.75
C ARG A 44 11.77 2.07 -15.19
N THR A 45 10.76 2.73 -14.65
CA THR A 45 10.98 3.91 -13.80
C THR A 45 11.14 3.47 -12.34
N PHE A 46 12.06 4.12 -11.64
CA PHE A 46 12.26 3.86 -10.21
C PHE A 46 11.53 4.91 -9.38
N PRO A 47 10.79 4.50 -8.34
CA PRO A 47 10.10 5.42 -7.47
C PRO A 47 11.07 6.36 -6.75
N GLU A 48 10.58 7.51 -6.31
CA GLU A 48 11.35 8.45 -5.52
C GLU A 48 11.34 8.07 -4.04
N VAL A 49 12.51 8.08 -3.43
CA VAL A 49 12.61 7.92 -1.98
C VAL A 49 12.18 9.24 -1.33
N GLN A 50 11.16 9.18 -0.50
CA GLN A 50 10.52 10.36 0.09
C GLN A 50 10.97 10.62 1.53
N SER A 51 10.93 11.91 1.93
CA SER A 51 11.21 12.31 3.31
C SER A 51 10.03 11.95 4.22
N ILE A 52 10.32 11.39 5.39
CA ILE A 52 9.34 11.04 6.42
C ILE A 52 8.80 12.26 7.21
N LYS A 53 9.44 13.43 7.07
CA LYS A 53 9.08 14.63 7.84
C LYS A 53 7.62 15.04 7.72
N PRO A 54 7.00 15.09 6.51
CA PRO A 54 5.59 15.46 6.37
C PRO A 54 4.65 14.51 7.13
N LEU A 55 4.93 13.21 7.10
CA LEU A 55 4.15 12.22 7.83
C LEU A 55 4.28 12.41 9.35
N LYS A 56 5.49 12.64 9.85
CA LYS A 56 5.71 12.93 11.28
C LYS A 56 4.92 14.15 11.73
N ASN A 57 4.93 15.23 10.96
CA ASN A 57 4.17 16.44 11.29
C ASN A 57 2.67 16.13 11.43
N ILE A 58 2.08 15.43 10.49
CA ILE A 58 0.66 15.04 10.54
C ILE A 58 0.40 14.06 11.69
N TYR A 59 1.28 13.09 11.91
CA TYR A 59 1.15 12.11 12.99
C TYR A 59 1.09 12.77 14.37
N PHE A 60 1.97 13.73 14.66
CA PHE A 60 2.02 14.41 15.94
C PHE A 60 0.97 15.53 16.10
N SER A 61 0.32 15.95 15.01
CA SER A 61 -0.78 16.93 15.04
C SER A 61 -2.18 16.30 15.06
N GLN A 62 -2.27 14.98 15.20
CA GLN A 62 -3.57 14.31 15.29
C GLN A 62 -4.36 14.77 16.53
N PRO A 63 -5.70 14.82 16.43
CA PRO A 63 -6.55 15.12 17.59
C PRO A 63 -6.35 14.05 18.68
N ASP A 64 -6.50 14.47 19.92
CA ASP A 64 -6.52 13.54 21.03
C ASP A 64 -7.92 12.98 21.22
N VAL A 65 -8.14 11.79 20.71
CA VAL A 65 -9.42 11.07 20.74
C VAL A 65 -9.23 9.69 21.37
N GLU A 66 -10.30 9.18 21.98
CA GLU A 66 -10.28 7.91 22.68
C GLU A 66 -10.10 6.71 21.73
N ASN A 67 -10.80 6.77 20.58
CA ASN A 67 -10.74 5.68 19.59
C ASN A 67 -9.38 5.64 18.90
N LYS A 68 -8.74 4.49 18.92
CA LYS A 68 -7.41 4.28 18.34
C LYS A 68 -7.41 3.13 17.35
N VAL A 69 -6.60 3.24 16.32
CA VAL A 69 -6.31 2.18 15.36
C VAL A 69 -4.80 2.10 15.13
N ILE A 70 -4.29 0.94 14.81
CA ILE A 70 -2.90 0.76 14.39
C ILE A 70 -2.84 0.93 12.89
N LEU A 71 -2.06 1.89 12.39
CA LEU A 71 -1.79 2.07 10.98
C LEU A 71 -0.51 1.33 10.60
N LEU A 72 -0.63 0.25 9.85
CA LEU A 72 0.49 -0.48 9.29
C LEU A 72 1.13 0.34 8.17
N ALA A 73 2.14 1.13 8.53
CA ALA A 73 2.91 1.92 7.59
C ALA A 73 3.93 0.99 6.90
N ASP A 74 3.49 0.33 5.84
CA ASP A 74 4.29 -0.63 5.11
C ASP A 74 5.52 -0.01 4.45
N THR A 75 6.50 -0.86 4.10
CA THR A 75 7.79 -0.45 3.55
C THR A 75 7.68 0.42 2.30
N PHE A 76 6.68 0.17 1.45
CA PHE A 76 6.55 0.89 0.18
C PHE A 76 5.92 2.27 0.39
N ASN A 77 4.80 2.35 1.08
CA ASN A 77 4.13 3.61 1.33
C ASN A 77 4.97 4.56 2.19
N ILE A 78 5.63 4.08 3.26
CA ILE A 78 6.43 4.94 4.14
C ILE A 78 7.72 5.49 3.48
N ASN A 79 8.17 4.88 2.40
CA ASN A 79 9.42 5.27 1.75
C ASN A 79 9.23 5.91 0.37
N PHE A 80 8.16 5.57 -0.35
CA PHE A 80 7.97 5.97 -1.76
C PHE A 80 6.65 6.71 -2.01
N GLU A 81 5.63 6.50 -1.18
CA GLU A 81 4.30 7.09 -1.38
C GLU A 81 3.69 7.57 -0.06
N ILE A 82 4.45 8.35 0.68
CA ILE A 82 4.12 8.80 2.04
C ILE A 82 2.80 9.58 2.11
N GLN A 83 2.40 10.20 0.99
CA GLN A 83 1.16 10.96 0.89
C GLN A 83 -0.08 10.08 1.12
N ASN A 84 -0.03 8.79 0.73
CA ASN A 84 -1.12 7.85 0.98
C ASN A 84 -1.34 7.61 2.48
N LEU A 85 -0.26 7.55 3.27
CA LEU A 85 -0.35 7.44 4.74
C LEU A 85 -0.90 8.72 5.36
N ILE A 86 -0.50 9.89 4.86
CA ILE A 86 -1.01 11.19 5.31
C ILE A 86 -2.53 11.29 5.06
N TYR A 87 -2.99 10.94 3.86
CA TYR A 87 -4.41 10.91 3.54
C TYR A 87 -5.16 9.93 4.43
N THR A 88 -4.57 8.75 4.67
CA THR A 88 -5.18 7.74 5.55
C THR A 88 -5.37 8.27 6.96
N ILE A 89 -4.36 8.91 7.57
CA ILE A 89 -4.49 9.51 8.90
C ILE A 89 -5.61 10.56 8.91
N LYS A 90 -5.63 11.44 7.91
CA LYS A 90 -6.65 12.50 7.83
C LYS A 90 -8.06 11.91 7.69
N VAL A 91 -8.24 10.86 6.88
CA VAL A 91 -9.53 10.15 6.76
C VAL A 91 -9.91 9.52 8.09
N LEU A 92 -9.02 8.79 8.75
CA LEU A 92 -9.30 8.17 10.05
C LEU A 92 -9.69 9.21 11.11
N ASN A 93 -9.00 10.35 11.14
CA ASN A 93 -9.34 11.46 12.06
C ASN A 93 -10.75 12.03 11.81
N LYS A 94 -11.22 12.05 10.55
CA LYS A 94 -12.62 12.44 10.23
C LYS A 94 -13.67 11.47 10.80
N PHE A 95 -13.29 10.22 10.99
CA PHE A 95 -14.10 9.18 11.64
C PHE A 95 -13.84 9.10 13.16
N ASN A 96 -13.17 10.10 13.73
CA ASN A 96 -12.83 10.16 15.15
C ASN A 96 -11.91 9.03 15.63
N PHE A 97 -10.95 8.62 14.79
CA PHE A 97 -9.92 7.66 15.14
C PHE A 97 -8.52 8.29 15.07
N LYS A 98 -7.71 8.03 16.11
CA LYS A 98 -6.28 8.35 16.13
C LYS A 98 -5.48 7.16 15.59
N ALA A 99 -4.66 7.41 14.58
CA ALA A 99 -3.77 6.40 14.01
C ALA A 99 -2.49 6.27 14.84
N ILE A 100 -2.16 5.06 15.26
CA ILE A 100 -0.89 4.71 15.89
C ILE A 100 0.01 4.09 14.83
N ILE A 101 1.16 4.72 14.55
CA ILE A 101 2.19 4.15 13.70
C ILE A 101 3.30 3.58 14.60
N PRO A 102 3.56 2.27 14.57
CA PRO A 102 4.47 1.60 15.51
C PRO A 102 5.82 2.29 15.73
N ASN A 103 6.42 2.84 14.68
CA ASN A 103 7.71 3.49 14.76
C ASN A 103 7.70 4.93 15.30
N PHE A 104 6.53 5.53 15.44
CA PHE A 104 6.39 6.91 15.94
C PHE A 104 5.88 6.96 17.36
N ASP A 105 5.31 5.86 17.79
CA ASP A 105 4.76 5.68 19.11
C ASP A 105 5.86 5.12 20.01
N ASN A 106 6.65 5.94 20.64
CA ASN A 106 7.68 5.62 21.69
C ASN A 106 8.18 4.15 21.74
N SER A 107 8.11 3.44 20.62
CA SER A 107 8.45 2.04 20.55
C SER A 107 9.97 1.88 20.45
N GLN A 108 10.50 0.88 21.11
CA GLN A 108 11.91 0.46 21.00
C GLN A 108 12.23 -0.19 19.64
N LEU A 109 11.37 -0.01 18.63
CA LEU A 109 11.58 -0.59 17.31
C LEU A 109 12.72 0.11 16.58
N SER A 110 13.80 -0.61 16.36
CA SER A 110 14.99 -0.10 15.66
C SER A 110 14.75 0.24 14.19
N ARG A 111 13.69 -0.31 13.58
CA ARG A 111 13.28 -0.07 12.19
C ARG A 111 11.78 -0.32 11.99
N PRO A 112 11.18 0.18 10.89
CA PRO A 112 9.77 -0.07 10.56
C PRO A 112 9.40 -1.54 10.61
N ILE A 113 8.16 -1.81 11.02
CA ILE A 113 7.57 -3.14 10.96
C ILE A 113 7.32 -3.50 9.50
N CYS A 114 7.62 -4.74 9.14
CA CYS A 114 7.34 -5.32 7.83
C CYS A 114 6.37 -6.50 7.99
N CYS A 115 5.48 -6.67 7.02
CA CYS A 115 4.56 -7.80 6.95
C CYS A 115 5.25 -9.13 6.59
N GLY A 116 6.53 -9.12 6.23
CA GLY A 116 7.26 -10.31 5.79
C GLY A 116 6.98 -10.76 4.36
N ARG A 117 6.07 -10.09 3.62
CA ARG A 117 5.63 -10.51 2.28
C ARG A 117 6.76 -10.74 1.30
N THR A 118 7.74 -9.85 1.27
CA THR A 118 8.90 -10.02 0.38
C THR A 118 9.68 -11.30 0.69
N TYR A 119 9.87 -11.62 1.97
CA TYR A 119 10.54 -12.85 2.38
C TYR A 119 9.73 -14.10 2.00
N ILE A 120 8.41 -14.07 2.19
CA ILE A 120 7.51 -15.17 1.79
C ILE A 120 7.62 -15.42 0.28
N SER A 121 7.56 -14.37 -0.54
CA SER A 121 7.64 -14.46 -1.99
C SER A 121 8.95 -15.08 -2.51
N TYR A 122 10.03 -15.00 -1.73
CA TYR A 122 11.32 -15.61 -2.03
C TYR A 122 11.61 -16.89 -1.23
N GLY A 123 10.60 -17.49 -0.57
CA GLY A 123 10.73 -18.72 0.20
C GLY A 123 11.57 -18.61 1.48
N GLN A 124 11.87 -17.38 1.95
CA GLN A 124 12.68 -17.13 3.16
C GLN A 124 11.79 -17.08 4.40
N LEU A 125 11.12 -18.19 4.71
CA LEU A 125 10.07 -18.25 5.73
C LEU A 125 10.56 -17.92 7.14
N ASP A 126 11.80 -18.28 7.51
CA ASP A 126 12.36 -17.94 8.82
C ASP A 126 12.48 -16.41 9.02
N LYS A 127 12.89 -15.69 7.98
CA LYS A 127 12.93 -14.22 8.03
C LYS A 127 11.54 -13.61 8.06
N ALA A 128 10.60 -14.18 7.34
CA ALA A 128 9.20 -13.77 7.41
C ALA A 128 8.65 -13.96 8.83
N ASN A 129 8.88 -15.11 9.46
CA ASN A 129 8.51 -15.37 10.85
C ASN A 129 9.11 -14.34 11.82
N GLN A 130 10.39 -13.96 11.63
CA GLN A 130 11.04 -12.94 12.45
C GLN A 130 10.32 -11.59 12.34
N GLU A 131 9.93 -11.14 11.13
CA GLU A 131 9.21 -9.90 10.95
C GLU A 131 7.81 -9.93 11.57
N LEU A 132 7.09 -11.03 11.36
CA LEU A 132 5.75 -11.22 11.91
C LEU A 132 5.78 -11.28 13.44
N ASN A 133 6.75 -11.97 14.04
CA ASN A 133 6.93 -11.98 15.50
C ASN A 133 7.24 -10.57 16.04
N ARG A 134 8.05 -9.76 15.34
CA ARG A 134 8.27 -8.36 15.74
C ARG A 134 6.98 -7.57 15.81
N PHE A 135 6.08 -7.78 14.85
CA PHE A 135 4.78 -7.13 14.84
C PHE A 135 3.89 -7.62 15.99
N VAL A 136 3.79 -8.96 16.18
CA VAL A 136 3.00 -9.55 17.28
C VAL A 136 3.49 -9.06 18.64
N ASN A 137 4.80 -9.09 18.87
CA ASN A 137 5.40 -8.62 20.12
C ASN A 137 5.06 -7.14 20.37
N TYR A 138 5.19 -6.28 19.37
CA TYR A 138 4.82 -4.88 19.49
C TYR A 138 3.36 -4.70 19.93
N ILE A 139 2.43 -5.44 19.32
CA ILE A 139 1.01 -5.38 19.64
C ILE A 139 0.77 -5.77 21.11
N ILE A 140 1.40 -6.86 21.56
CA ILE A 140 1.19 -7.41 22.89
C ILE A 140 1.85 -6.54 23.97
N GLU A 141 3.10 -6.14 23.77
CA GLU A 141 3.88 -5.33 24.71
C GLU A 141 3.23 -3.95 24.98
N ASN A 142 2.50 -3.42 23.99
CA ASN A 142 1.77 -2.15 24.15
C ASN A 142 0.29 -2.32 24.51
N ASN A 143 -0.18 -3.54 24.75
CA ASN A 143 -1.59 -3.85 25.02
C ASN A 143 -2.55 -3.41 23.89
N TYR A 144 -2.10 -3.49 22.63
CA TYR A 144 -2.88 -3.11 21.45
C TYR A 144 -3.62 -4.28 20.80
N ASN A 145 -3.69 -5.42 21.45
CA ASN A 145 -4.30 -6.65 20.95
C ASN A 145 -5.82 -6.56 20.66
N LYS A 146 -6.49 -5.50 21.10
CA LYS A 146 -7.90 -5.23 20.81
C LYS A 146 -8.10 -4.13 19.77
N LEU A 147 -7.04 -3.43 19.35
CA LEU A 147 -7.16 -2.35 18.38
C LEU A 147 -7.24 -2.88 16.96
N PRO A 148 -8.08 -2.29 16.09
CA PRO A 148 -8.05 -2.60 14.67
C PRO A 148 -6.69 -2.25 14.05
N VAL A 149 -6.20 -3.10 13.17
CA VAL A 149 -4.99 -2.87 12.37
C VAL A 149 -5.42 -2.50 10.94
N ILE A 150 -5.11 -1.28 10.53
CA ILE A 150 -5.46 -0.76 9.22
C ILE A 150 -4.23 -0.80 8.32
N GLY A 151 -4.36 -1.35 7.13
CA GLY A 151 -3.33 -1.32 6.11
C GLY A 151 -3.86 -0.74 4.81
N ILE A 152 -2.96 -0.19 4.02
CA ILE A 152 -3.29 0.45 2.75
C ILE A 152 -2.65 -0.25 1.54
N GLU A 153 -1.61 -1.04 1.74
CA GLU A 153 -1.03 -1.90 0.69
C GLU A 153 -1.65 -3.30 0.79
N PRO A 154 -2.47 -3.72 -0.20
CA PRO A 154 -3.17 -5.00 -0.11
C PRO A 154 -2.25 -6.20 0.02
N SER A 155 -1.10 -6.20 -0.66
CA SER A 155 -0.12 -7.28 -0.58
C SER A 155 0.49 -7.42 0.82
N CYS A 156 0.60 -6.31 1.56
CA CYS A 156 1.13 -6.32 2.92
C CYS A 156 0.06 -6.70 3.95
N LEU A 157 -1.09 -6.04 3.94
CA LEU A 157 -2.12 -6.31 4.94
C LEU A 157 -2.71 -7.71 4.80
N LEU A 158 -3.02 -8.12 3.58
CA LEU A 158 -3.67 -9.40 3.34
C LEU A 158 -2.76 -10.62 3.61
N THR A 159 -1.44 -10.41 3.76
CA THR A 159 -0.54 -11.41 4.32
C THR A 159 -0.96 -11.84 5.73
N PHE A 160 -1.46 -10.92 6.56
CA PHE A 160 -1.96 -11.25 7.90
C PHE A 160 -3.29 -12.01 7.87
N ASN A 161 -4.08 -11.84 6.82
CA ASN A 161 -5.34 -12.54 6.64
C ASN A 161 -5.18 -13.94 6.04
N ASP A 162 -4.04 -14.26 5.46
CA ASP A 162 -3.77 -15.52 4.76
C ASP A 162 -2.53 -16.23 5.32
N GLU A 163 -1.35 -15.96 4.78
CA GLU A 163 -0.11 -16.69 5.11
C GLU A 163 0.22 -16.68 6.59
N PHE A 164 0.00 -15.54 7.27
CA PHE A 164 0.21 -15.43 8.72
C PHE A 164 -0.55 -16.49 9.54
N LYS A 165 -1.77 -16.84 9.11
CA LYS A 165 -2.59 -17.85 9.79
C LYS A 165 -1.99 -19.23 9.72
N THR A 166 -1.30 -19.56 8.64
CA THR A 166 -0.72 -20.89 8.39
C THR A 166 0.72 -21.02 8.91
N MET A 167 1.42 -19.92 9.13
CA MET A 167 2.80 -19.93 9.66
C MET A 167 2.84 -20.44 11.09
N LYS A 168 3.74 -21.42 11.37
CA LYS A 168 3.75 -22.15 12.62
C LYS A 168 4.55 -21.48 13.75
N ASN A 169 5.62 -20.76 13.41
CA ASN A 169 6.58 -20.22 14.38
C ASN A 169 6.30 -18.77 14.78
N ILE A 170 5.03 -18.39 14.88
CA ILE A 170 4.62 -17.08 15.35
C ILE A 170 3.96 -17.22 16.70
N LEU A 171 4.64 -16.68 17.72
CA LEU A 171 4.18 -16.73 19.11
C LEU A 171 2.95 -15.81 19.29
N ASN A 172 1.99 -16.25 20.10
CA ASN A 172 0.82 -15.45 20.50
C ASN A 172 -0.03 -14.88 19.34
N LYS A 173 0.11 -15.39 18.12
CA LYS A 173 -0.63 -14.90 16.94
C LYS A 173 -2.15 -14.93 17.12
N ASP A 174 -2.64 -15.90 17.90
CA ASP A 174 -4.07 -16.08 18.15
C ASP A 174 -4.70 -14.94 18.96
N GLN A 175 -3.88 -14.14 19.67
CA GLN A 175 -4.36 -12.99 20.41
C GLN A 175 -4.70 -11.78 19.54
N ILE A 176 -4.21 -11.76 18.30
CA ILE A 176 -4.41 -10.64 17.36
C ILE A 176 -5.10 -11.03 16.06
N LYS A 177 -5.58 -12.26 15.93
CA LYS A 177 -6.32 -12.70 14.75
C LYS A 177 -7.65 -11.92 14.62
N ASN A 178 -8.09 -11.71 13.36
CA ASN A 178 -9.33 -11.01 13.00
C ASN A 178 -9.36 -9.50 13.25
N GLN A 179 -8.19 -8.86 13.41
CA GLN A 179 -8.09 -7.41 13.64
C GLN A 179 -7.61 -6.61 12.41
N PHE A 180 -7.41 -7.26 11.27
CA PHE A 180 -6.75 -6.69 10.10
C PHE A 180 -7.75 -6.27 9.03
N TYR A 181 -7.77 -4.97 8.70
CA TYR A 181 -8.69 -4.35 7.75
C TYR A 181 -7.93 -3.54 6.70
N LEU A 182 -8.32 -3.65 5.43
CA LEU A 182 -7.97 -2.63 4.46
C LEU A 182 -8.69 -1.33 4.81
N LEU A 183 -8.12 -0.17 4.44
CA LEU A 183 -8.72 1.13 4.74
C LEU A 183 -10.16 1.20 4.26
N GLU A 184 -10.43 0.81 3.02
CA GLU A 184 -11.77 0.84 2.44
C GLU A 184 -12.76 -0.09 3.16
N GLU A 185 -12.30 -1.24 3.62
CA GLU A 185 -13.11 -2.17 4.42
C GLU A 185 -13.47 -1.54 5.78
N PHE A 186 -12.50 -0.93 6.45
CA PHE A 186 -12.72 -0.27 7.73
C PHE A 186 -13.69 0.90 7.61
N ILE A 187 -13.50 1.77 6.60
CA ILE A 187 -14.38 2.93 6.38
C ILE A 187 -15.80 2.48 6.01
N LEU A 188 -15.96 1.46 5.16
CA LEU A 188 -17.28 0.89 4.85
C LEU A 188 -17.98 0.43 6.13
N HIS A 189 -17.27 -0.31 6.99
CA HIS A 189 -17.82 -0.76 8.27
C HIS A 189 -18.22 0.41 9.19
N GLN A 190 -17.42 1.48 9.25
CA GLN A 190 -17.76 2.67 10.03
C GLN A 190 -19.03 3.37 9.51
N ILE A 191 -19.21 3.41 8.19
CA ILE A 191 -20.45 3.95 7.57
C ILE A 191 -21.66 3.07 7.92
N GLU A 192 -21.50 1.76 7.92
CA GLU A 192 -22.56 0.80 8.28
C GLU A 192 -22.96 0.90 9.76
N LEU A 193 -22.03 1.30 10.63
CA LEU A 193 -22.28 1.59 12.04
C LEU A 193 -22.98 2.96 12.27
N GLY A 194 -23.32 3.69 11.22
CA GLY A 194 -24.08 4.94 11.28
C GLY A 194 -23.23 6.21 11.30
N ASN A 195 -21.92 6.12 11.06
CA ASN A 195 -21.10 7.33 10.87
C ASN A 195 -21.56 8.08 9.62
N LYS A 196 -21.61 9.42 9.71
CA LYS A 196 -22.09 10.28 8.64
C LYS A 196 -21.23 10.17 7.39
N VAL A 197 -21.89 10.01 6.26
CA VAL A 197 -21.27 10.09 4.93
C VAL A 197 -21.39 11.52 4.43
N PRO A 198 -20.34 12.08 3.81
CA PRO A 198 -20.44 13.39 3.17
C PRO A 198 -21.47 13.35 2.03
N THR A 199 -22.28 14.38 1.95
CA THR A 199 -23.24 14.55 0.85
C THR A 199 -22.62 15.21 -0.39
N ASN A 200 -21.31 15.43 -0.39
CA ASN A 200 -20.62 16.12 -1.47
C ASN A 200 -20.63 15.30 -2.76
N THR A 201 -21.08 15.92 -3.84
CA THR A 201 -21.00 15.34 -5.17
C THR A 201 -19.55 15.27 -5.66
N PHE A 202 -19.07 14.06 -5.85
CA PHE A 202 -17.82 13.80 -6.56
C PHE A 202 -18.17 13.46 -8.01
N ASN A 203 -17.93 14.40 -8.94
CA ASN A 203 -18.45 14.31 -10.30
C ASN A 203 -17.53 13.58 -11.28
N GLN A 204 -16.28 13.30 -10.90
CA GLN A 204 -15.32 12.61 -11.76
C GLN A 204 -15.67 11.11 -11.84
N LYS A 205 -15.56 10.53 -13.04
CA LYS A 205 -15.63 9.08 -13.20
C LYS A 205 -14.35 8.43 -12.66
N VAL A 206 -14.51 7.30 -12.00
CA VAL A 206 -13.42 6.54 -11.38
C VAL A 206 -13.26 5.20 -12.06
N LEU A 207 -12.16 4.97 -12.76
CA LEU A 207 -11.77 3.65 -13.21
C LEU A 207 -11.05 2.93 -12.07
N VAL A 208 -11.48 1.72 -11.70
CA VAL A 208 -11.00 1.01 -10.51
C VAL A 208 -10.29 -0.28 -10.88
N HIS A 209 -8.97 -0.33 -10.63
CA HIS A 209 -8.21 -1.56 -10.76
C HIS A 209 -8.10 -2.27 -9.40
N GLY A 210 -8.70 -3.47 -9.29
CA GLY A 210 -8.58 -4.32 -8.12
C GLY A 210 -7.22 -5.03 -8.05
N HIS A 211 -6.55 -4.94 -6.92
CA HIS A 211 -5.31 -5.67 -6.66
C HIS A 211 -5.57 -7.19 -6.63
N CYS A 212 -4.63 -8.01 -7.14
CA CYS A 212 -4.81 -9.46 -7.21
C CYS A 212 -5.10 -10.10 -5.84
N HIS A 213 -4.43 -9.67 -4.77
CA HIS A 213 -4.72 -10.14 -3.41
C HIS A 213 -6.10 -9.70 -2.89
N GLN A 214 -6.59 -8.50 -3.27
CA GLN A 214 -7.97 -8.11 -2.93
C GLN A 214 -8.99 -9.02 -3.62
N LYS A 215 -8.74 -9.36 -4.88
CA LYS A 215 -9.62 -10.24 -5.66
C LYS A 215 -9.61 -11.67 -5.12
N SER A 216 -8.44 -12.24 -4.83
CA SER A 216 -8.31 -13.62 -4.32
C SER A 216 -8.97 -13.84 -2.96
N GLN A 217 -9.08 -12.78 -2.13
CA GLN A 217 -9.71 -12.84 -0.81
C GLN A 217 -11.09 -12.17 -0.77
N ASN A 218 -11.71 -11.91 -1.92
CA ASN A 218 -13.03 -11.25 -2.06
C ASN A 218 -13.11 -9.84 -1.42
N LYS A 219 -11.97 -9.19 -1.19
CA LYS A 219 -11.91 -7.85 -0.59
C LYS A 219 -12.11 -6.71 -1.60
N PHE A 220 -11.96 -6.99 -2.90
CA PHE A 220 -12.21 -6.00 -3.95
C PHE A 220 -13.67 -5.56 -3.99
N THR A 221 -14.60 -6.46 -3.72
CA THR A 221 -16.03 -6.16 -3.65
C THR A 221 -16.36 -5.12 -2.59
N LEU A 222 -15.62 -5.10 -1.46
CA LEU A 222 -15.82 -4.12 -0.37
C LEU A 222 -15.44 -2.70 -0.82
N LEU A 223 -14.37 -2.56 -1.61
CA LEU A 223 -14.02 -1.27 -2.24
C LEU A 223 -15.16 -0.78 -3.14
N LEU A 224 -15.72 -1.65 -4.00
CA LEU A 224 -16.83 -1.28 -4.89
C LEU A 224 -18.10 -0.93 -4.11
N GLN A 225 -18.38 -1.65 -3.02
CA GLN A 225 -19.51 -1.33 -2.13
C GLN A 225 -19.32 0.04 -1.46
N LEU A 226 -18.10 0.35 -1.00
CA LEU A 226 -17.78 1.68 -0.45
C LEU A 226 -18.03 2.78 -1.47
N LEU A 227 -17.52 2.63 -2.70
CA LEU A 227 -17.72 3.62 -3.76
C LEU A 227 -19.21 3.83 -4.07
N LYS A 228 -19.98 2.74 -4.11
CA LYS A 228 -21.45 2.80 -4.27
C LYS A 228 -22.13 3.55 -3.11
N LYS A 229 -21.75 3.27 -1.86
CA LYS A 229 -22.27 3.97 -0.67
C LYS A 229 -21.96 5.46 -0.69
N LEU A 230 -20.83 5.84 -1.28
CA LEU A 230 -20.39 7.23 -1.43
C LEU A 230 -20.97 7.92 -2.69
N ASN A 231 -21.87 7.26 -3.43
CA ASN A 231 -22.45 7.74 -4.69
C ASN A 231 -21.40 8.16 -5.76
N ILE A 232 -20.29 7.44 -5.81
CA ILE A 232 -19.23 7.66 -6.79
C ILE A 232 -19.60 7.00 -8.10
N ASN A 233 -19.46 7.72 -9.23
CA ASN A 233 -19.53 7.14 -10.56
C ASN A 233 -18.26 6.34 -10.83
N TYR A 234 -18.32 5.00 -10.75
CA TYR A 234 -17.15 4.16 -10.94
C TYR A 234 -17.36 3.04 -11.96
N LYS A 235 -16.26 2.62 -12.58
CA LYS A 235 -16.22 1.44 -13.45
C LYS A 235 -15.06 0.54 -13.04
N PRO A 236 -15.28 -0.72 -12.65
CA PRO A 236 -14.21 -1.69 -12.45
C PRO A 236 -13.50 -2.00 -13.76
N ILE A 237 -12.17 -2.09 -13.73
CA ILE A 237 -11.39 -2.60 -14.85
C ILE A 237 -11.33 -4.13 -14.74
N GLU A 238 -11.88 -4.81 -15.73
CA GLU A 238 -11.85 -6.26 -15.79
C GLU A 238 -10.45 -6.75 -16.19
N THR A 239 -9.70 -7.19 -15.21
CA THR A 239 -8.35 -7.74 -15.38
C THR A 239 -8.03 -8.71 -14.23
N SER A 240 -7.18 -9.71 -14.48
CA SER A 240 -6.71 -10.62 -13.42
C SER A 240 -5.62 -9.98 -12.59
N CYS A 241 -4.50 -9.62 -13.20
CA CYS A 241 -3.31 -9.03 -12.57
C CYS A 241 -2.80 -7.87 -13.40
N CYS A 242 -2.15 -6.89 -12.76
CA CYS A 242 -1.46 -5.81 -13.47
C CYS A 242 -0.17 -6.29 -14.18
N GLY A 243 0.36 -7.46 -13.83
CA GLY A 243 1.58 -8.03 -14.39
C GLY A 243 2.87 -7.61 -13.68
N MET A 244 2.84 -6.72 -12.69
CA MET A 244 4.06 -6.31 -11.96
C MET A 244 4.50 -7.35 -10.93
N ALA A 245 3.57 -7.94 -10.17
CA ALA A 245 3.82 -8.98 -9.16
C ALA A 245 5.04 -8.68 -8.27
N GLY A 246 5.01 -7.58 -7.54
CA GLY A 246 6.13 -7.13 -6.70
C GLY A 246 7.34 -6.71 -7.54
N SER A 247 8.47 -7.39 -7.38
CA SER A 247 9.71 -7.13 -8.15
C SER A 247 9.78 -7.86 -9.49
N PHE A 248 8.90 -8.82 -9.76
CA PHE A 248 8.90 -9.62 -10.99
C PHE A 248 8.96 -8.75 -12.26
N GLY A 249 8.12 -7.72 -12.34
CA GLY A 249 8.11 -6.85 -13.50
C GLY A 249 9.28 -5.88 -13.61
N TYR A 250 10.13 -5.78 -12.59
CA TYR A 250 11.39 -5.02 -12.65
C TYR A 250 12.55 -5.84 -13.20
N ASP A 251 12.49 -7.17 -13.08
CA ASP A 251 13.54 -8.06 -13.54
C ASP A 251 13.65 -8.04 -15.09
N THR A 252 14.88 -7.99 -15.61
CA THR A 252 15.14 -7.95 -17.05
C THR A 252 14.58 -9.16 -17.79
N GLU A 253 14.65 -10.35 -17.17
CA GLU A 253 14.16 -11.60 -17.74
C GLU A 253 12.64 -11.61 -17.87
N TYR A 254 11.93 -10.99 -16.91
CA TYR A 254 10.46 -11.05 -16.84
C TYR A 254 9.75 -9.78 -17.33
N TYR A 255 10.50 -8.75 -17.70
CA TYR A 255 9.94 -7.48 -18.16
C TYR A 255 8.93 -7.62 -19.30
N GLU A 256 9.26 -8.39 -20.34
CA GLU A 256 8.38 -8.56 -21.50
C GLU A 256 7.11 -9.36 -21.15
N TYR A 257 7.21 -10.34 -20.25
CA TYR A 257 6.01 -11.04 -19.72
C TYR A 257 5.13 -10.10 -18.93
N SER A 258 5.71 -9.30 -18.04
CA SER A 258 5.02 -8.28 -17.26
C SER A 258 4.30 -7.27 -18.16
N LYS A 259 4.97 -6.80 -19.21
CA LYS A 259 4.41 -5.91 -20.22
C LYS A 259 3.23 -6.55 -20.96
N LYS A 260 3.39 -7.79 -21.46
CA LYS A 260 2.31 -8.51 -22.15
C LYS A 260 1.07 -8.64 -21.25
N MET A 261 1.25 -9.03 -19.99
CA MET A 261 0.14 -9.14 -19.04
C MET A 261 -0.60 -7.82 -18.84
N ALA A 262 0.10 -6.69 -18.69
CA ALA A 262 -0.52 -5.37 -18.57
C ALA A 262 -1.34 -5.01 -19.82
N HIS A 263 -0.88 -5.42 -21.00
CA HIS A 263 -1.52 -5.10 -22.28
C HIS A 263 -2.64 -6.08 -22.68
N LEU A 264 -2.92 -7.13 -21.89
CA LEU A 264 -4.08 -8.00 -22.15
C LEU A 264 -5.41 -7.24 -21.94
N SER A 265 -5.51 -6.44 -20.89
CA SER A 265 -6.73 -5.67 -20.61
C SER A 265 -6.46 -4.35 -19.89
N LEU A 266 -5.61 -4.31 -18.86
CA LEU A 266 -5.44 -3.15 -17.99
C LEU A 266 -5.11 -1.86 -18.76
N ILE A 267 -4.06 -1.87 -19.53
CA ILE A 267 -3.57 -0.69 -20.25
C ILE A 267 -4.49 -0.30 -21.40
N PRO A 268 -4.99 -1.23 -22.26
CA PRO A 268 -5.98 -0.89 -23.28
C PRO A 268 -7.24 -0.28 -22.68
N THR A 269 -7.79 -0.85 -21.61
CA THR A 269 -8.99 -0.30 -20.96
C THR A 269 -8.76 1.12 -20.45
N ILE A 270 -7.65 1.39 -19.78
CA ILE A 270 -7.34 2.74 -19.29
C ILE A 270 -7.22 3.70 -20.47
N LYS A 271 -6.46 3.36 -21.52
CA LYS A 271 -6.24 4.25 -22.67
C LYS A 271 -7.50 4.55 -23.46
N ASN A 272 -8.42 3.59 -23.54
CA ASN A 272 -9.65 3.73 -24.33
C ASN A 272 -10.78 4.42 -23.56
N GLU A 273 -10.78 4.34 -22.23
CA GLU A 273 -11.94 4.74 -21.43
C GLU A 273 -11.70 5.96 -20.54
N ILE A 274 -10.44 6.36 -20.30
CA ILE A 274 -10.14 7.53 -19.47
C ILE A 274 -10.34 8.81 -20.27
N MET A 275 -11.09 9.74 -19.69
CA MET A 275 -11.23 11.13 -20.17
C MET A 275 -10.35 12.06 -19.34
N GLU A 276 -10.26 13.33 -19.76
CA GLU A 276 -9.33 14.31 -19.16
C GLU A 276 -9.51 14.49 -17.66
N ASP A 277 -10.75 14.50 -17.18
CA ASP A 277 -11.07 14.70 -15.76
C ASP A 277 -11.22 13.39 -14.97
N ASP A 278 -11.17 12.24 -15.61
CA ASP A 278 -11.36 10.95 -14.97
C ASP A 278 -10.13 10.57 -14.13
N ILE A 279 -10.35 9.74 -13.13
CA ILE A 279 -9.26 9.22 -12.30
C ILE A 279 -9.18 7.70 -12.34
N VAL A 280 -7.96 7.18 -12.23
CA VAL A 280 -7.71 5.74 -12.04
C VAL A 280 -7.35 5.49 -10.59
N ILE A 281 -8.03 4.54 -9.96
CA ILE A 281 -7.73 4.06 -8.60
C ILE A 281 -7.09 2.67 -8.68
N ALA A 282 -5.98 2.51 -7.95
CA ALA A 282 -5.32 1.23 -7.74
C ALA A 282 -4.63 1.22 -6.38
N ASN A 283 -5.00 0.30 -5.48
CA ASN A 283 -4.47 0.29 -4.12
C ASN A 283 -3.05 -0.28 -3.99
N GLY A 284 -2.60 -1.13 -4.92
CA GLY A 284 -1.24 -1.66 -4.88
C GLY A 284 -0.21 -0.70 -5.46
N VAL A 285 0.91 -0.49 -4.76
CA VAL A 285 2.07 0.28 -5.26
C VAL A 285 2.55 -0.27 -6.61
N SER A 286 2.69 -1.60 -6.71
CA SER A 286 3.07 -2.29 -7.95
C SER A 286 2.09 -2.01 -9.10
N CYS A 287 0.78 -1.96 -8.81
CA CYS A 287 -0.24 -1.68 -9.82
C CYS A 287 -0.14 -0.23 -10.33
N ARG A 288 0.04 0.73 -9.42
CA ARG A 288 0.20 2.16 -9.80
C ARG A 288 1.44 2.37 -10.64
N GLN A 289 2.55 1.73 -10.28
CA GLN A 289 3.79 1.80 -11.06
C GLN A 289 3.60 1.19 -12.46
N GLN A 290 2.94 0.04 -12.58
CA GLN A 290 2.67 -0.62 -13.85
C GLN A 290 1.79 0.25 -14.77
N ILE A 291 0.75 0.86 -14.20
CA ILE A 291 -0.12 1.78 -14.94
C ILE A 291 0.69 2.97 -15.44
N PHE A 292 1.49 3.58 -14.59
CA PHE A 292 2.33 4.72 -14.96
C PHE A 292 3.31 4.38 -16.08
N ASP A 293 4.05 3.28 -15.96
CA ASP A 293 5.07 2.88 -16.93
C ASP A 293 4.51 2.66 -18.35
N PHE A 294 3.25 2.21 -18.50
CA PHE A 294 2.69 1.83 -19.80
C PHE A 294 1.56 2.72 -20.32
N SER A 295 0.96 3.55 -19.49
CA SER A 295 -0.09 4.48 -19.91
C SER A 295 0.24 5.95 -19.63
N ASN A 296 1.30 6.22 -18.89
CA ASN A 296 1.65 7.55 -18.38
C ASN A 296 0.57 8.17 -17.47
N GLN A 297 -0.41 7.37 -17.03
CA GLN A 297 -1.45 7.79 -16.11
C GLN A 297 -0.98 7.61 -14.65
N LYS A 298 -1.16 8.65 -13.84
CA LYS A 298 -0.88 8.59 -12.41
C LYS A 298 -2.10 8.04 -11.67
N ALA A 299 -2.20 6.71 -11.59
CA ALA A 299 -3.23 6.09 -10.77
C ALA A 299 -3.07 6.49 -9.29
N LYS A 300 -4.20 6.74 -8.63
CA LYS A 300 -4.27 7.20 -7.24
C LYS A 300 -4.59 6.04 -6.31
N HIS A 301 -4.20 6.17 -5.06
CA HIS A 301 -4.66 5.29 -4.00
C HIS A 301 -6.05 5.69 -3.50
N VAL A 302 -6.86 4.73 -3.02
CA VAL A 302 -8.20 5.03 -2.49
C VAL A 302 -8.18 6.05 -1.35
N SER A 303 -7.12 6.10 -0.54
CA SER A 303 -6.98 7.08 0.54
C SER A 303 -7.00 8.53 0.04
N GLU A 304 -6.43 8.81 -1.16
CA GLU A 304 -6.50 10.14 -1.77
C GLU A 304 -7.94 10.49 -2.18
N LEU A 305 -8.65 9.53 -2.80
CA LEU A 305 -10.05 9.71 -3.16
C LEU A 305 -10.91 9.97 -1.93
N LEU A 306 -10.79 9.14 -0.91
CA LEU A 306 -11.54 9.30 0.34
C LEU A 306 -11.21 10.63 1.02
N PHE A 307 -9.94 11.01 1.07
CA PHE A 307 -9.56 12.31 1.62
C PHE A 307 -10.28 13.46 0.92
N LYS A 308 -10.30 13.49 -0.43
CA LYS A 308 -10.99 14.53 -1.20
C LYS A 308 -12.49 14.57 -0.95
N ILE A 309 -13.11 13.41 -0.72
CA ILE A 309 -14.54 13.29 -0.41
C ILE A 309 -14.82 13.83 1.00
N PHE A 310 -13.98 13.44 1.98
CA PHE A 310 -14.20 13.77 3.39
C PHE A 310 -13.57 15.11 3.84
N GLU A 311 -12.69 15.73 3.03
CA GLU A 311 -12.06 17.01 3.39
C GLU A 311 -13.09 18.16 3.49
N LYS A 312 -14.18 18.07 2.74
CA LYS A 312 -15.21 19.11 2.65
C LYS A 312 -16.27 19.01 3.77
N ILE A 313 -16.07 18.17 4.77
CA ILE A 313 -16.81 18.12 6.01
C ILE A 313 -15.99 18.83 7.09
#